data_73b14534c7aebe75246066e573ec76d7
#
_entry.id   73b14534c7aebe75246066e573ec76d7
#
_cell.length_a   1.000
_cell.length_b   1.000
_cell.length_c   1.000
_cell.angle_alpha   90.00
_cell.angle_beta   90.00
_cell.angle_gamma   90.00
#
_symmetry.space_group_name_H-M   'P 1'
#
loop_
_entity.id
_entity.type
_entity.pdbx_description
1 polymer ?
#
loop_
_entity_poly.entity_id
_entity_poly.type
_entity_poly.pdbx_seq_one_letter_code
_entity_poly.pdbx_strand_id
1 'polypeptide(L)'
;MSQGTRPAFHRVAIVDRGEPAMRLINAVREWNAEGRSPLRTIAVYTAVDRRAMFVREADEAVLIGPADAKEGAAFGPYLDHAEMERALRACRADAVWPGWGFMSEKAEFAELCDRLGITFIGPAAAVMRQLSDNIESKRLAEQVGVPLAAWSGGAVADLEQARAQAETIGYPLMVKAIAGGVKLVNSPNELDEAFERASSEASKAAGDATVFLDRAIRGGRHLEVQVVADTAGTVWTLGIRDCSVQRCNQKVVAESASTVLGVEQEELLRSSAAELVRAAGYVNAGTVEFRYEPKERLLSFVEVIPRLQLEHPVTEATTGVDIVKLQLHVAAGGKLADVGRAPRRSPGTPSRRGSPPRTRSAGSPSRRV
;
A
#
# COMPACT_ATOMS: atom_id res chain seq x y z
N MET A 1 -14.24 -1.50 25.97
CA MET A 1 -13.17 -0.59 26.43
C MET A 1 -13.24 0.65 25.56
N SER A 2 -13.49 1.83 26.15
CA SER A 2 -13.61 3.09 25.39
C SER A 2 -12.28 3.41 24.75
N GLN A 3 -12.25 3.49 23.42
CA GLN A 3 -11.09 4.06 22.71
C GLN A 3 -11.05 5.55 23.05
N GLY A 4 -10.17 5.91 23.99
CA GLY A 4 -9.90 7.29 24.28
C GLY A 4 -9.45 8.01 23.01
N THR A 5 -9.98 9.19 22.77
CA THR A 5 -9.52 10.10 21.73
C THR A 5 -8.01 10.24 21.84
N ARG A 6 -7.25 9.78 20.84
CA ARG A 6 -5.80 10.01 20.77
C ARG A 6 -5.57 11.51 20.78
N PRO A 7 -4.60 12.02 21.56
CA PRO A 7 -4.31 13.46 21.58
C PRO A 7 -3.86 13.92 20.19
N ALA A 8 -4.26 15.15 19.82
CA ALA A 8 -3.77 15.78 18.60
C ALA A 8 -2.22 15.89 18.68
N PHE A 9 -1.55 15.41 17.64
CA PHE A 9 -0.10 15.51 17.51
C PHE A 9 0.29 16.86 16.90
N HIS A 10 1.55 17.26 17.12
CA HIS A 10 2.09 18.53 16.63
C HIS A 10 3.44 18.39 15.91
N ARG A 11 4.15 17.28 16.13
CA ARG A 11 5.51 17.05 15.65
C ARG A 11 5.58 15.78 14.83
N VAL A 12 5.51 15.94 13.51
CA VAL A 12 5.42 14.82 12.55
C VAL A 12 6.82 14.48 12.01
N ALA A 13 7.36 13.34 12.41
CA ALA A 13 8.57 12.80 11.80
C ALA A 13 8.25 12.20 10.43
N ILE A 14 9.01 12.58 9.42
CA ILE A 14 8.90 12.09 8.05
C ILE A 14 9.89 10.96 7.88
N VAL A 15 9.42 9.72 7.84
CA VAL A 15 10.25 8.53 7.69
C VAL A 15 10.21 8.06 6.24
N ASP A 16 10.48 9.00 5.37
CA ASP A 16 10.64 8.83 3.93
C ASP A 16 11.54 9.93 3.38
N ARG A 17 11.98 9.82 2.13
CA ARG A 17 12.95 10.71 1.52
C ARG A 17 12.47 11.22 0.15
N GLY A 18 13.10 12.30 -0.33
CA GLY A 18 12.82 12.82 -1.69
C GLY A 18 11.41 13.36 -1.85
N GLU A 19 10.71 12.88 -2.89
CA GLU A 19 9.37 13.37 -3.25
C GLU A 19 8.32 13.13 -2.17
N PRO A 20 8.20 11.94 -1.55
CA PRO A 20 7.26 11.74 -0.45
C PRO A 20 7.42 12.75 0.66
N ALA A 21 8.66 12.95 1.10
CA ALA A 21 8.94 13.91 2.17
C ALA A 21 8.51 15.32 1.79
N MET A 22 8.80 15.77 0.58
CA MET A 22 8.34 17.08 0.07
C MET A 22 6.82 17.18 -0.01
N ARG A 23 6.14 16.06 -0.38
CA ARG A 23 4.68 16.02 -0.45
C ARG A 23 4.05 16.28 0.92
N LEU A 24 4.57 15.66 1.99
CA LEU A 24 4.09 15.93 3.35
C LEU A 24 4.42 17.35 3.80
N ILE A 25 5.64 17.84 3.59
CA ILE A 25 6.05 19.19 3.95
C ILE A 25 5.08 20.24 3.35
N ASN A 26 4.74 20.08 2.07
CA ASN A 26 3.81 20.97 1.40
C ASN A 26 2.39 20.85 1.97
N ALA A 27 1.90 19.63 2.23
CA ALA A 27 0.60 19.42 2.85
C ALA A 27 0.50 20.06 4.25
N VAL A 28 1.58 19.96 5.05
CA VAL A 28 1.63 20.58 6.38
C VAL A 28 1.68 22.11 6.29
N ARG A 29 2.42 22.67 5.33
CA ARG A 29 2.43 24.12 5.11
C ARG A 29 1.05 24.66 4.76
N GLU A 30 0.34 23.98 3.87
CA GLU A 30 -1.04 24.33 3.53
C GLU A 30 -1.99 24.14 4.71
N TRP A 31 -1.87 23.01 5.45
CA TRP A 31 -2.62 22.75 6.65
C TRP A 31 -2.50 23.88 7.68
N ASN A 32 -1.29 24.36 7.90
CA ASN A 32 -1.02 25.46 8.81
C ASN A 32 -1.59 26.80 8.29
N ALA A 33 -1.52 27.03 6.99
CA ALA A 33 -2.10 28.22 6.35
C ALA A 33 -3.64 28.24 6.40
N GLU A 34 -4.29 27.09 6.48
CA GLU A 34 -5.74 26.94 6.66
C GLU A 34 -6.20 27.27 8.10
N GLY A 35 -5.29 27.64 8.99
CA GLY A 35 -5.61 28.00 10.39
C GLY A 35 -5.97 26.83 11.30
N ARG A 36 -5.57 25.61 10.91
CA ARG A 36 -5.71 24.40 11.73
C ARG A 36 -4.69 24.37 12.86
N SER A 37 -4.80 23.39 13.77
CA SER A 37 -3.75 23.14 14.78
C SER A 37 -2.39 23.04 14.10
N PRO A 38 -1.39 23.87 14.49
CA PRO A 38 -0.13 23.94 13.78
C PRO A 38 0.68 22.66 13.94
N LEU A 39 1.19 22.16 12.82
CA LEU A 39 2.06 21.00 12.74
C LEU A 39 3.48 21.45 12.41
N ARG A 40 4.47 20.74 12.95
CA ARG A 40 5.88 20.84 12.59
C ARG A 40 6.36 19.58 11.90
N THR A 41 7.14 19.75 10.86
CA THR A 41 7.75 18.66 10.09
C THR A 41 9.17 18.41 10.55
N ILE A 42 9.54 17.14 10.73
CA ILE A 42 10.87 16.72 11.13
C ILE A 42 11.38 15.73 10.07
N ALA A 43 12.36 16.14 9.28
CA ALA A 43 12.95 15.25 8.27
C ALA A 43 13.90 14.25 8.96
N VAL A 44 13.60 12.96 8.84
CA VAL A 44 14.55 11.90 9.19
C VAL A 44 15.41 11.63 7.96
N TYR A 45 16.74 11.74 8.07
CA TYR A 45 17.61 11.64 6.90
C TYR A 45 18.93 10.94 7.18
N THR A 46 19.52 10.33 6.15
CA THR A 46 20.87 9.76 6.20
C THR A 46 21.91 10.77 5.66
N ALA A 47 23.18 10.55 5.95
CA ALA A 47 24.26 11.47 5.56
C ALA A 47 24.28 11.79 4.05
N VAL A 48 23.88 10.84 3.20
CA VAL A 48 23.83 11.03 1.74
C VAL A 48 22.78 12.07 1.32
N ASP A 49 21.73 12.25 2.12
CA ASP A 49 20.65 13.19 1.85
C ASP A 49 20.83 14.55 2.54
N ARG A 50 21.93 14.79 3.24
CA ARG A 50 22.18 16.03 4.00
C ARG A 50 21.90 17.32 3.22
N ARG A 51 22.05 17.29 1.90
CA ARG A 51 21.81 18.45 1.01
C ARG A 51 20.48 18.36 0.28
N ALA A 52 19.67 17.33 0.51
CA ALA A 52 18.40 17.15 -0.16
C ALA A 52 17.40 18.26 0.20
N MET A 53 16.48 18.53 -0.70
CA MET A 53 15.49 19.60 -0.55
C MET A 53 14.66 19.39 0.71
N PHE A 54 14.15 18.18 0.93
CA PHE A 54 13.29 17.87 2.07
C PHE A 54 13.96 18.11 3.43
N VAL A 55 15.30 17.93 3.53
CA VAL A 55 16.05 18.19 4.76
C VAL A 55 16.13 19.70 5.06
N ARG A 56 16.20 20.53 4.01
CA ARG A 56 16.27 21.99 4.14
C ARG A 56 14.92 22.67 4.32
N GLU A 57 13.88 22.02 3.81
CA GLU A 57 12.52 22.57 3.75
C GLU A 57 11.66 22.14 4.95
N ALA A 58 12.03 21.08 5.67
CA ALA A 58 11.40 20.71 6.94
C ALA A 58 11.73 21.72 8.05
N ASP A 59 10.86 21.83 9.06
CA ASP A 59 11.09 22.71 10.20
C ASP A 59 12.29 22.26 11.05
N GLU A 60 12.51 20.95 11.13
CA GLU A 60 13.63 20.32 11.84
C GLU A 60 14.14 19.11 11.04
N ALA A 61 15.36 18.67 11.35
CA ALA A 61 15.93 17.49 10.71
C ALA A 61 16.75 16.68 11.72
N VAL A 62 16.67 15.35 11.62
CA VAL A 62 17.43 14.41 12.46
C VAL A 62 18.18 13.41 11.60
N LEU A 63 19.48 13.32 11.85
CA LEU A 63 20.38 12.38 11.15
C LEU A 63 20.22 10.98 11.77
N ILE A 64 20.11 9.97 10.90
CA ILE A 64 20.18 8.55 11.23
C ILE A 64 21.36 7.88 10.55
N GLY A 65 21.90 6.86 11.20
CA GLY A 65 23.08 6.15 10.73
C GLY A 65 24.38 6.97 10.83
N PRO A 66 25.49 6.45 10.27
CA PRO A 66 26.80 7.08 10.34
C PRO A 66 26.83 8.41 9.59
N ALA A 67 27.50 9.40 10.18
CA ALA A 67 27.63 10.74 9.59
C ALA A 67 28.52 10.78 8.32
N ASP A 68 29.30 9.75 8.09
CA ASP A 68 30.23 9.56 6.97
C ASP A 68 29.77 8.46 5.99
N ALA A 69 28.51 8.02 6.07
CA ALA A 69 27.97 7.00 5.19
C ALA A 69 28.13 7.39 3.71
N LYS A 70 28.63 6.44 2.91
CA LYS A 70 28.81 6.61 1.46
C LYS A 70 27.53 6.26 0.69
N GLU A 71 27.47 6.67 -0.56
CA GLU A 71 26.41 6.24 -1.49
C GLU A 71 26.27 4.71 -1.49
N GLY A 72 25.03 4.22 -1.35
CA GLY A 72 24.71 2.80 -1.20
C GLY A 72 24.26 2.39 0.20
N ALA A 73 24.62 3.15 1.25
CA ALA A 73 24.15 2.92 2.63
C ALA A 73 22.88 3.74 2.99
N ALA A 74 22.22 4.33 1.99
CA ALA A 74 21.13 5.29 2.20
C ALA A 74 19.90 4.69 2.90
N PHE A 75 19.65 3.40 2.76
CA PHE A 75 18.41 2.75 3.19
C PHE A 75 18.56 1.93 4.47
N GLY A 76 19.75 1.37 4.74
CA GLY A 76 19.99 0.53 5.91
C GLY A 76 19.55 1.17 7.23
N PRO A 77 19.90 2.43 7.51
CA PRO A 77 19.51 3.09 8.75
C PRO A 77 18.00 3.28 8.92
N TYR A 78 17.23 3.41 7.84
CA TYR A 78 15.77 3.48 7.94
C TYR A 78 15.14 2.16 8.37
N LEU A 79 15.78 1.02 8.05
CA LEU A 79 15.33 -0.32 8.41
C LEU A 79 15.81 -0.76 9.81
N ASP A 80 16.67 0.01 10.44
CA ASP A 80 17.17 -0.25 11.80
C ASP A 80 16.20 0.36 12.82
N HIS A 81 15.44 -0.50 13.47
CA HIS A 81 14.44 -0.09 14.46
C HIS A 81 15.05 0.58 15.69
N ALA A 82 16.26 0.17 16.14
CA ALA A 82 16.91 0.80 17.27
C ALA A 82 17.38 2.22 16.94
N GLU A 83 17.93 2.39 15.75
CA GLU A 83 18.33 3.70 15.24
C GLU A 83 17.11 4.62 15.05
N MET A 84 16.02 4.07 14.53
CA MET A 84 14.78 4.81 14.35
C MET A 84 14.18 5.24 15.69
N GLU A 85 14.13 4.33 16.68
CA GLU A 85 13.69 4.67 18.03
C GLU A 85 14.52 5.81 18.64
N ARG A 86 15.85 5.71 18.53
CA ARG A 86 16.77 6.75 18.99
C ARG A 86 16.46 8.11 18.36
N ALA A 87 16.26 8.13 17.05
CA ALA A 87 15.97 9.36 16.30
C ALA A 87 14.62 9.97 16.69
N LEU A 88 13.57 9.15 16.76
CA LEU A 88 12.22 9.59 17.12
C LEU A 88 12.16 10.17 18.54
N ARG A 89 12.85 9.55 19.49
CA ARG A 89 12.98 10.08 20.86
C ARG A 89 13.77 11.39 20.90
N ALA A 90 14.90 11.45 20.19
CA ALA A 90 15.76 12.62 20.14
C ALA A 90 15.04 13.86 19.58
N CYS A 91 14.25 13.70 18.55
CA CYS A 91 13.47 14.80 17.96
C CYS A 91 12.10 15.00 18.62
N ARG A 92 11.76 14.22 19.65
CA ARG A 92 10.48 14.31 20.38
C ARG A 92 9.28 14.30 19.42
N ALA A 93 9.31 13.40 18.42
CA ALA A 93 8.19 13.21 17.53
C ALA A 93 6.98 12.65 18.30
N ASP A 94 5.80 13.16 18.02
CA ASP A 94 4.53 12.65 18.55
C ASP A 94 3.67 11.99 17.48
N ALA A 95 4.08 12.14 16.21
CA ALA A 95 3.53 11.38 15.08
C ALA A 95 4.64 11.02 14.08
N VAL A 96 4.39 9.95 13.32
CA VAL A 96 5.24 9.50 12.22
C VAL A 96 4.41 9.36 10.95
N TRP A 97 4.87 9.95 9.87
CA TRP A 97 4.35 9.71 8.54
C TRP A 97 5.37 8.90 7.72
N PRO A 98 5.03 7.64 7.33
CA PRO A 98 5.96 6.74 6.66
C PRO A 98 6.01 6.92 5.13
N GLY A 99 5.21 7.84 4.57
CA GLY A 99 5.12 8.04 3.13
C GLY A 99 4.60 6.82 2.37
N TRP A 100 5.33 6.51 1.30
CA TRP A 100 5.14 5.28 0.52
C TRP A 100 6.45 4.50 0.34
N GLY A 101 7.43 4.76 1.21
CA GLY A 101 8.73 4.11 1.23
C GLY A 101 8.77 2.82 2.04
N PHE A 102 9.99 2.40 2.41
CA PHE A 102 10.27 1.07 2.97
C PHE A 102 9.56 0.78 4.30
N MET A 103 9.35 1.81 5.13
CA MET A 103 8.76 1.64 6.47
C MET A 103 7.23 1.66 6.46
N SER A 104 6.61 2.06 5.35
CA SER A 104 5.16 2.26 5.26
C SER A 104 4.34 0.96 5.32
N GLU A 105 4.96 -0.18 4.98
CA GLU A 105 4.34 -1.51 5.03
C GLU A 105 4.89 -2.40 6.14
N LYS A 106 5.72 -1.85 7.05
CA LYS A 106 6.33 -2.62 8.13
C LYS A 106 5.48 -2.56 9.39
N ALA A 107 4.75 -3.64 9.67
CA ALA A 107 3.92 -3.74 10.87
C ALA A 107 4.75 -3.57 12.15
N GLU A 108 5.99 -4.08 12.16
CA GLU A 108 6.93 -3.95 13.29
C GLU A 108 7.29 -2.49 13.59
N PHE A 109 7.31 -1.65 12.55
CA PHE A 109 7.55 -0.22 12.72
C PHE A 109 6.32 0.51 13.29
N ALA A 110 5.13 0.16 12.85
CA ALA A 110 3.90 0.67 13.45
C ALA A 110 3.79 0.26 14.95
N GLU A 111 4.19 -0.98 15.30
CA GLU A 111 4.28 -1.41 16.69
C GLU A 111 5.34 -0.66 17.49
N LEU A 112 6.48 -0.36 16.88
CA LEU A 112 7.48 0.49 17.52
C LEU A 112 6.89 1.85 17.88
N CYS A 113 6.19 2.49 16.95
CA CYS A 113 5.50 3.75 17.20
C CYS A 113 4.48 3.63 18.34
N ASP A 114 3.67 2.58 18.35
CA ASP A 114 2.69 2.32 19.41
C ASP A 114 3.36 2.16 20.79
N ARG A 115 4.49 1.41 20.89
CA ARG A 115 5.27 1.27 22.12
C ARG A 115 5.87 2.57 22.62
N LEU A 116 6.20 3.48 21.70
CA LEU A 116 6.74 4.81 22.02
C LEU A 116 5.66 5.85 22.36
N GLY A 117 4.37 5.50 22.19
CA GLY A 117 3.27 6.44 22.33
C GLY A 117 3.19 7.45 21.18
N ILE A 118 3.80 7.13 20.04
CA ILE A 118 3.84 7.96 18.82
C ILE A 118 2.72 7.52 17.87
N THR A 119 1.97 8.48 17.34
CA THR A 119 0.91 8.18 16.36
C THR A 119 1.52 7.77 15.02
N PHE A 120 1.33 6.52 14.61
CA PHE A 120 1.64 6.10 13.24
C PHE A 120 0.52 6.58 12.29
N ILE A 121 0.86 7.41 11.30
CA ILE A 121 -0.10 7.93 10.30
C ILE A 121 -0.29 6.88 9.21
N GLY A 122 -1.14 5.93 9.49
CA GLY A 122 -1.40 4.73 8.68
C GLY A 122 -2.32 3.77 9.42
N PRO A 123 -2.50 2.54 8.90
CA PRO A 123 -3.30 1.52 9.57
C PRO A 123 -2.58 0.93 10.80
N ALA A 124 -3.33 0.28 11.67
CA ALA A 124 -2.78 -0.44 12.81
C ALA A 124 -1.92 -1.64 12.36
N ALA A 125 -0.89 -1.98 13.12
CA ALA A 125 0.04 -3.07 12.80
C ALA A 125 -0.65 -4.43 12.59
N ALA A 126 -1.66 -4.75 13.39
CA ALA A 126 -2.43 -5.98 13.25
C ALA A 126 -3.16 -6.05 11.89
N VAL A 127 -3.74 -4.93 11.45
CA VAL A 127 -4.42 -4.82 10.15
C VAL A 127 -3.41 -4.93 9.01
N MET A 128 -2.23 -4.32 9.16
CA MET A 128 -1.14 -4.45 8.18
C MET A 128 -0.73 -5.93 8.01
N ARG A 129 -0.52 -6.68 9.09
CA ARG A 129 -0.18 -8.11 9.02
C ARG A 129 -1.26 -8.93 8.34
N GLN A 130 -2.52 -8.74 8.75
CA GLN A 130 -3.65 -9.46 8.16
C GLN A 130 -3.75 -9.24 6.65
N LEU A 131 -3.59 -7.99 6.21
CA LEU A 131 -3.75 -7.64 4.79
C LEU A 131 -2.49 -7.93 3.96
N SER A 132 -1.31 -8.03 4.58
CA SER A 132 -0.07 -8.43 3.92
C SER A 132 0.04 -9.95 3.74
N ASP A 133 -0.71 -10.73 4.50
CA ASP A 133 -0.84 -12.17 4.28
C ASP A 133 -1.84 -12.42 3.14
N ASN A 134 -1.32 -12.90 2.02
CA ASN A 134 -2.13 -13.13 0.82
C ASN A 134 -3.26 -14.14 1.03
N ILE A 135 -3.08 -15.14 1.89
CA ILE A 135 -4.11 -16.14 2.17
C ILE A 135 -5.18 -15.53 3.07
N GLU A 136 -4.78 -14.86 4.15
CA GLU A 136 -5.72 -14.26 5.09
C GLU A 136 -6.52 -13.11 4.43
N SER A 137 -5.86 -12.29 3.61
CA SER A 137 -6.54 -11.22 2.89
C SER A 137 -7.56 -11.75 1.87
N LYS A 138 -7.24 -12.85 1.16
CA LYS A 138 -8.18 -13.51 0.24
C LYS A 138 -9.34 -14.18 0.97
N ARG A 139 -9.09 -14.82 2.09
CA ARG A 139 -10.16 -15.40 2.94
C ARG A 139 -11.12 -14.32 3.45
N LEU A 140 -10.58 -13.21 3.91
CA LEU A 140 -11.41 -12.07 4.32
C LEU A 140 -12.23 -11.54 3.14
N ALA A 141 -11.62 -11.39 1.96
CA ALA A 141 -12.32 -10.96 0.75
C ALA A 141 -13.47 -11.92 0.38
N GLU A 142 -13.24 -13.23 0.45
CA GLU A 142 -14.24 -14.26 0.19
C GLU A 142 -15.40 -14.20 1.21
N GLN A 143 -15.08 -14.04 2.50
CA GLN A 143 -16.09 -13.93 3.58
C GLN A 143 -17.04 -12.74 3.40
N VAL A 144 -16.55 -11.63 2.83
CA VAL A 144 -17.37 -10.42 2.61
C VAL A 144 -17.87 -10.31 1.16
N GLY A 145 -17.75 -11.37 0.37
CA GLY A 145 -18.31 -11.44 -0.99
C GLY A 145 -17.58 -10.58 -2.02
N VAL A 146 -16.32 -10.24 -1.79
CA VAL A 146 -15.47 -9.57 -2.77
C VAL A 146 -15.14 -10.55 -3.90
N PRO A 147 -15.28 -10.17 -5.18
CA PRO A 147 -15.00 -11.06 -6.29
C PRO A 147 -13.58 -11.60 -6.28
N LEU A 148 -13.44 -12.91 -6.40
CA LEU A 148 -12.17 -13.64 -6.50
C LEU A 148 -12.19 -14.56 -7.73
N ALA A 149 -11.07 -14.65 -8.41
CA ALA A 149 -10.84 -15.78 -9.32
C ALA A 149 -10.67 -17.06 -8.51
N ALA A 150 -10.90 -18.22 -9.14
CA ALA A 150 -10.71 -19.50 -8.48
C ALA A 150 -9.30 -19.62 -7.88
N TRP A 151 -9.20 -20.10 -6.65
CA TRP A 151 -7.95 -20.25 -5.93
C TRP A 151 -8.02 -21.44 -4.95
N SER A 152 -6.93 -21.83 -4.36
CA SER A 152 -6.87 -23.02 -3.49
C SER A 152 -7.56 -22.90 -2.13
N GLY A 153 -8.17 -21.75 -1.80
CA GLY A 153 -8.85 -21.52 -0.52
C GLY A 153 -7.91 -21.44 0.70
N GLY A 154 -6.62 -21.63 0.48
CA GLY A 154 -5.60 -21.63 1.53
C GLY A 154 -4.27 -22.19 1.03
N ALA A 155 -3.38 -22.44 2.00
CA ALA A 155 -2.10 -23.09 1.76
C ALA A 155 -2.29 -24.48 1.16
N VAL A 156 -1.38 -24.86 0.26
CA VAL A 156 -1.30 -26.19 -0.35
C VAL A 156 -0.11 -26.91 0.25
N ALA A 157 -0.38 -28.05 0.88
CA ALA A 157 0.60 -28.76 1.70
C ALA A 157 1.62 -29.55 0.86
N ASP A 158 1.16 -30.16 -0.24
CA ASP A 158 1.95 -31.07 -1.06
C ASP A 158 1.51 -31.08 -2.52
N LEU A 159 2.24 -31.83 -3.34
CA LEU A 159 1.96 -31.97 -4.77
C LEU A 159 0.63 -32.68 -5.10
N GLU A 160 0.19 -33.61 -4.26
CA GLU A 160 -1.08 -34.30 -4.47
C GLU A 160 -2.23 -33.32 -4.32
N GLN A 161 -2.22 -32.53 -3.26
CA GLN A 161 -3.19 -31.46 -3.05
C GLN A 161 -3.10 -30.38 -4.14
N ALA A 162 -1.86 -30.03 -4.55
CA ALA A 162 -1.66 -29.08 -5.64
C ALA A 162 -2.34 -29.52 -6.94
N ARG A 163 -2.19 -30.79 -7.32
CA ARG A 163 -2.82 -31.34 -8.51
C ARG A 163 -4.34 -31.33 -8.41
N ALA A 164 -4.89 -31.80 -7.27
CA ALA A 164 -6.34 -31.79 -7.04
C ALA A 164 -6.94 -30.38 -7.10
N GLN A 165 -6.27 -29.40 -6.50
CA GLN A 165 -6.70 -28.00 -6.55
C GLN A 165 -6.56 -27.42 -7.97
N ALA A 166 -5.49 -27.74 -8.68
CA ALA A 166 -5.27 -27.27 -10.05
C ALA A 166 -6.34 -27.76 -11.04
N GLU A 167 -6.88 -28.96 -10.86
CA GLU A 167 -8.01 -29.47 -11.65
C GLU A 167 -9.27 -28.62 -11.44
N THR A 168 -9.50 -28.17 -10.22
CA THR A 168 -10.66 -27.33 -9.86
C THR A 168 -10.48 -25.88 -10.36
N ILE A 169 -9.28 -25.30 -10.18
CA ILE A 169 -8.95 -23.94 -10.56
C ILE A 169 -8.89 -23.78 -12.09
N GLY A 170 -8.37 -24.79 -12.76
CA GLY A 170 -8.09 -24.79 -14.20
C GLY A 170 -6.83 -24.01 -14.57
N TYR A 171 -6.38 -24.25 -15.80
CA TYR A 171 -5.18 -23.61 -16.36
C TYR A 171 -5.54 -22.47 -17.31
N PRO A 172 -4.66 -21.44 -17.43
CA PRO A 172 -3.42 -21.25 -16.69
C PRO A 172 -3.65 -20.83 -15.22
N LEU A 173 -2.74 -21.23 -14.34
CA LEU A 173 -2.75 -20.83 -12.94
C LEU A 173 -1.38 -20.30 -12.49
N MET A 174 -1.33 -19.73 -11.31
CA MET A 174 -0.11 -19.27 -10.66
C MET A 174 0.12 -20.05 -9.37
N VAL A 175 1.34 -20.52 -9.17
CA VAL A 175 1.83 -20.98 -7.87
C VAL A 175 2.47 -19.79 -7.20
N LYS A 176 1.91 -19.36 -6.07
CA LYS A 176 2.35 -18.19 -5.32
C LYS A 176 2.89 -18.62 -3.96
N ALA A 177 4.05 -18.12 -3.60
CA ALA A 177 4.59 -18.30 -2.25
C ALA A 177 4.27 -17.09 -1.38
N ILE A 178 3.89 -17.32 -0.11
CA ILE A 178 3.60 -16.23 0.85
C ILE A 178 4.83 -15.32 1.02
N ALA A 179 6.01 -15.91 1.12
CA ALA A 179 7.26 -15.18 1.26
C ALA A 179 7.74 -14.47 -0.02
N GLY A 180 6.90 -14.45 -1.06
CA GLY A 180 7.20 -13.87 -2.38
C GLY A 180 7.71 -14.92 -3.37
N GLY A 181 7.49 -14.61 -4.63
CA GLY A 181 7.74 -15.52 -5.75
C GLY A 181 6.45 -16.04 -6.36
N VAL A 182 6.39 -15.97 -7.68
CA VAL A 182 5.23 -16.40 -8.49
C VAL A 182 5.73 -17.21 -9.66
N LYS A 183 5.13 -18.37 -9.89
CA LYS A 183 5.37 -19.20 -11.08
C LYS A 183 4.09 -19.34 -11.87
N LEU A 184 4.13 -19.00 -13.15
CA LEU A 184 3.02 -19.22 -14.06
C LEU A 184 3.07 -20.68 -14.56
N VAL A 185 1.94 -21.34 -14.51
CA VAL A 185 1.74 -22.74 -14.95
C VAL A 185 0.67 -22.77 -16.02
N ASN A 186 1.04 -23.19 -17.21
CA ASN A 186 0.14 -23.17 -18.37
C ASN A 186 -0.59 -24.49 -18.59
N SER A 187 -0.01 -25.57 -18.09
CA SER A 187 -0.51 -26.93 -18.29
C SER A 187 -0.18 -27.84 -17.11
N PRO A 188 -0.87 -28.97 -16.93
CA PRO A 188 -0.60 -29.92 -15.85
C PRO A 188 0.86 -30.37 -15.78
N ASN A 189 1.54 -30.49 -16.91
CA ASN A 189 2.92 -30.98 -16.98
C ASN A 189 3.95 -30.02 -16.36
N GLU A 190 3.59 -28.75 -16.16
CA GLU A 190 4.46 -27.73 -15.59
C GLU A 190 4.27 -27.58 -14.07
N LEU A 191 3.18 -28.16 -13.50
CA LEU A 191 2.76 -27.88 -12.13
C LEU A 191 3.78 -28.36 -11.09
N ASP A 192 4.27 -29.59 -11.25
CA ASP A 192 5.15 -30.23 -10.28
C ASP A 192 6.45 -29.42 -10.10
N GLU A 193 7.11 -29.11 -11.22
CA GLU A 193 8.33 -28.30 -11.21
C GLU A 193 8.06 -26.91 -10.64
N ALA A 194 6.96 -26.26 -11.02
CA ALA A 194 6.62 -24.93 -10.55
C ALA A 194 6.36 -24.92 -9.03
N PHE A 195 5.67 -25.94 -8.51
CA PHE A 195 5.38 -26.09 -7.08
C PHE A 195 6.67 -26.27 -6.26
N GLU A 196 7.51 -27.23 -6.66
CA GLU A 196 8.78 -27.51 -5.97
C GLU A 196 9.71 -26.29 -5.97
N ARG A 197 9.82 -25.59 -7.10
CA ARG A 197 10.63 -24.39 -7.22
C ARG A 197 10.10 -23.25 -6.35
N ALA A 198 8.80 -22.98 -6.39
CA ALA A 198 8.19 -21.91 -5.59
C ALA A 198 8.40 -22.17 -4.08
N SER A 199 8.12 -23.39 -3.63
CA SER A 199 8.29 -23.81 -2.25
C SER A 199 9.75 -23.74 -1.78
N SER A 200 10.68 -24.27 -2.59
CA SER A 200 12.12 -24.25 -2.29
C SER A 200 12.69 -22.82 -2.26
N GLU A 201 12.32 -21.98 -3.22
CA GLU A 201 12.78 -20.57 -3.28
C GLU A 201 12.26 -19.78 -2.07
N ALA A 202 10.99 -19.99 -1.68
CA ALA A 202 10.38 -19.34 -0.52
C ALA A 202 11.03 -19.76 0.81
N SER A 203 11.24 -21.07 0.98
CA SER A 203 11.93 -21.63 2.15
C SER A 203 13.34 -21.05 2.31
N LYS A 204 14.11 -20.95 1.22
CA LYS A 204 15.46 -20.36 1.24
C LYS A 204 15.46 -18.87 1.52
N ALA A 205 14.46 -18.14 1.03
CA ALA A 205 14.41 -16.69 1.15
C ALA A 205 13.93 -16.19 2.51
N ALA A 206 12.98 -16.89 3.12
CA ALA A 206 12.29 -16.44 4.33
C ALA A 206 12.03 -17.55 5.38
N GLY A 207 12.49 -18.78 5.12
CA GLY A 207 12.25 -19.92 6.03
C GLY A 207 10.82 -20.47 5.97
N ASP A 208 9.97 -19.95 5.09
CA ASP A 208 8.58 -20.36 4.93
C ASP A 208 8.35 -20.90 3.51
N ALA A 209 8.00 -22.18 3.42
CA ALA A 209 7.74 -22.90 2.18
C ALA A 209 6.28 -22.83 1.71
N THR A 210 5.44 -22.10 2.42
CA THR A 210 4.00 -22.06 2.18
C THR A 210 3.67 -21.48 0.81
N VAL A 211 2.92 -22.23 0.03
CA VAL A 211 2.44 -21.83 -1.30
C VAL A 211 0.92 -21.98 -1.40
N PHE A 212 0.32 -21.25 -2.32
CA PHE A 212 -1.08 -21.38 -2.70
C PHE A 212 -1.23 -21.26 -4.22
N LEU A 213 -2.36 -21.73 -4.75
CA LEU A 213 -2.68 -21.66 -6.16
C LEU A 213 -3.73 -20.61 -6.45
N ASP A 214 -3.57 -19.91 -7.57
CA ASP A 214 -4.46 -18.84 -7.98
C ASP A 214 -4.67 -18.87 -9.51
N ARG A 215 -5.89 -18.71 -10.00
CA ARG A 215 -6.15 -18.64 -11.44
C ARG A 215 -5.40 -17.48 -12.06
N ALA A 216 -4.64 -17.73 -13.12
CA ALA A 216 -3.93 -16.69 -13.83
C ALA A 216 -4.89 -15.91 -14.76
N ILE A 217 -5.05 -14.61 -14.51
CA ILE A 217 -5.80 -13.70 -15.37
C ILE A 217 -4.81 -13.08 -16.36
N ARG A 218 -4.85 -13.55 -17.62
CA ARG A 218 -3.96 -13.07 -18.69
C ARG A 218 -4.58 -11.87 -19.40
N GLY A 219 -3.76 -10.85 -19.67
CA GLY A 219 -4.21 -9.68 -20.41
C GLY A 219 -5.23 -8.80 -19.64
N GLY A 220 -5.50 -9.12 -18.39
CA GLY A 220 -6.42 -8.36 -17.56
C GLY A 220 -5.91 -6.96 -17.21
N ARG A 221 -6.84 -6.03 -17.02
CA ARG A 221 -6.55 -4.68 -16.54
C ARG A 221 -6.16 -4.72 -15.07
N HIS A 222 -5.17 -3.92 -14.68
CA HIS A 222 -4.80 -3.70 -13.29
C HIS A 222 -5.53 -2.47 -12.77
N LEU A 223 -6.50 -2.69 -11.92
CA LEU A 223 -7.39 -1.66 -11.41
C LEU A 223 -7.16 -1.46 -9.91
N GLU A 224 -7.20 -0.22 -9.47
CA GLU A 224 -6.91 0.16 -8.10
C GLU A 224 -8.01 1.08 -7.57
N VAL A 225 -8.60 0.72 -6.44
CA VAL A 225 -9.56 1.58 -5.74
C VAL A 225 -8.83 2.30 -4.60
N GLN A 226 -8.73 3.63 -4.69
CA GLN A 226 -8.21 4.44 -3.61
C GLN A 226 -9.24 4.52 -2.49
N VAL A 227 -8.83 4.13 -1.29
CA VAL A 227 -9.67 4.20 -0.09
C VAL A 227 -9.06 5.13 0.95
N VAL A 228 -9.94 5.74 1.74
CA VAL A 228 -9.59 6.38 3.02
C VAL A 228 -10.67 5.98 4.01
N ALA A 229 -10.27 5.51 5.18
CA ALA A 229 -11.19 5.09 6.24
C ALA A 229 -10.88 5.80 7.55
N ASP A 230 -11.92 6.09 8.34
CA ASP A 230 -11.78 6.68 9.66
C ASP A 230 -12.11 5.68 10.80
N THR A 231 -11.84 6.06 12.02
CA THR A 231 -12.10 5.24 13.21
C THR A 231 -13.58 5.07 13.53
N ALA A 232 -14.47 5.82 12.86
CA ALA A 232 -15.92 5.67 13.00
C ALA A 232 -16.50 4.62 12.02
N GLY A 233 -15.64 3.99 11.19
CA GLY A 233 -16.05 3.00 10.20
C GLY A 233 -16.54 3.60 8.87
N THR A 234 -16.38 4.93 8.69
CA THR A 234 -16.67 5.57 7.40
C THR A 234 -15.56 5.25 6.42
N VAL A 235 -15.91 4.73 5.25
CA VAL A 235 -14.97 4.45 4.17
C VAL A 235 -15.32 5.29 2.94
N TRP A 236 -14.36 6.07 2.46
CA TRP A 236 -14.44 6.77 1.18
C TRP A 236 -13.69 5.98 0.11
N THR A 237 -14.34 5.75 -1.02
CA THR A 237 -13.71 5.26 -2.24
C THR A 237 -13.54 6.43 -3.20
N LEU A 238 -12.32 6.99 -3.27
CA LEU A 238 -12.05 8.26 -3.93
C LEU A 238 -11.88 8.17 -5.46
N GLY A 239 -11.78 6.97 -6.00
CA GLY A 239 -11.66 6.79 -7.45
C GLY A 239 -11.04 5.45 -7.78
N ILE A 240 -11.11 5.10 -9.06
CA ILE A 240 -10.48 3.92 -9.63
C ILE A 240 -9.35 4.41 -10.54
N ARG A 241 -8.16 3.89 -10.31
CA ARG A 241 -7.03 4.06 -11.22
C ARG A 241 -6.89 2.81 -12.08
N ASP A 242 -6.54 3.00 -13.34
CA ASP A 242 -6.11 1.95 -14.24
C ASP A 242 -4.60 2.07 -14.42
N CYS A 243 -3.88 1.10 -13.89
CA CYS A 243 -2.43 1.02 -13.89
C CYS A 243 -1.92 -0.12 -14.77
N SER A 244 -2.64 -0.46 -15.83
CA SER A 244 -2.35 -1.60 -16.70
C SER A 244 -1.12 -1.40 -17.59
N VAL A 245 -0.73 -0.15 -17.88
CA VAL A 245 0.47 0.13 -18.68
C VAL A 245 1.70 -0.02 -17.79
N GLN A 246 2.32 -1.19 -17.87
CA GLN A 246 3.44 -1.60 -17.02
C GLN A 246 4.62 -2.09 -17.88
N ARG A 247 5.83 -1.98 -17.32
CA ARG A 247 7.04 -2.60 -17.83
C ARG A 247 7.73 -3.37 -16.71
N CYS A 248 7.95 -4.65 -16.90
CA CYS A 248 8.53 -5.52 -15.86
C CYS A 248 7.82 -5.38 -14.50
N ASN A 249 6.48 -5.39 -14.51
CA ASN A 249 5.60 -5.18 -13.35
C ASN A 249 5.74 -3.81 -12.65
N GLN A 250 6.39 -2.84 -13.31
CA GLN A 250 6.44 -1.46 -12.83
C GLN A 250 5.40 -0.63 -13.58
N LYS A 251 4.55 0.08 -12.85
CA LYS A 251 3.55 0.98 -13.40
C LYS A 251 4.24 2.13 -14.14
N VAL A 252 3.92 2.33 -15.42
CA VAL A 252 4.48 3.39 -16.27
C VAL A 252 3.49 4.51 -16.46
N VAL A 253 2.21 4.17 -16.59
CA VAL A 253 1.10 5.13 -16.73
C VAL A 253 -0.01 4.71 -15.77
N ALA A 254 -0.51 5.67 -15.00
CA ALA A 254 -1.72 5.56 -14.22
C ALA A 254 -2.79 6.50 -14.80
N GLU A 255 -3.97 5.96 -15.06
CA GLU A 255 -5.11 6.72 -15.57
C GLU A 255 -6.21 6.74 -14.50
N SER A 256 -6.87 7.88 -14.33
CA SER A 256 -8.09 7.93 -13.52
C SER A 256 -9.28 7.62 -14.40
N ALA A 257 -10.07 6.68 -13.97
CA ALA A 257 -11.10 5.95 -14.68
C ALA A 257 -10.58 5.09 -15.84
N SER A 258 -10.95 3.84 -15.75
CA SER A 258 -10.72 2.88 -16.83
C SER A 258 -11.80 3.05 -17.90
N THR A 259 -11.39 3.11 -19.17
CA THR A 259 -12.31 3.17 -20.30
C THR A 259 -13.01 1.85 -20.61
N VAL A 260 -12.58 0.77 -19.93
CA VAL A 260 -13.13 -0.58 -20.13
C VAL A 260 -14.18 -0.98 -19.10
N LEU A 261 -14.40 -0.15 -18.08
CA LEU A 261 -15.41 -0.38 -17.04
C LEU A 261 -16.73 0.29 -17.40
N GLY A 262 -17.81 -0.47 -17.24
CA GLY A 262 -19.16 0.09 -17.16
C GLY A 262 -19.49 0.55 -15.74
N VAL A 263 -20.62 1.23 -15.60
CA VAL A 263 -21.09 1.76 -14.30
C VAL A 263 -21.24 0.66 -13.25
N GLU A 264 -21.76 -0.50 -13.64
CA GLU A 264 -21.95 -1.65 -12.74
C GLU A 264 -20.62 -2.19 -12.20
N GLN A 265 -19.59 -2.30 -13.08
CA GLN A 265 -18.27 -2.77 -12.68
C GLN A 265 -17.56 -1.73 -11.79
N GLU A 266 -17.70 -0.45 -12.08
CA GLU A 266 -17.17 0.61 -11.20
C GLU A 266 -17.79 0.55 -9.80
N GLU A 267 -19.12 0.38 -9.72
CA GLU A 267 -19.81 0.30 -8.45
C GLU A 267 -19.43 -0.98 -7.68
N LEU A 268 -19.32 -2.11 -8.38
CA LEU A 268 -18.87 -3.38 -7.79
C LEU A 268 -17.46 -3.25 -7.21
N LEU A 269 -16.54 -2.62 -7.93
CA LEU A 269 -15.18 -2.38 -7.46
C LEU A 269 -15.16 -1.51 -6.20
N ARG A 270 -15.93 -0.42 -6.21
CA ARG A 270 -16.00 0.52 -5.08
C ARG A 270 -16.62 -0.11 -3.83
N SER A 271 -17.75 -0.80 -4.01
CA SER A 271 -18.44 -1.47 -2.90
C SER A 271 -17.57 -2.61 -2.34
N SER A 272 -16.97 -3.43 -3.20
CA SER A 272 -16.05 -4.50 -2.79
C SER A 272 -14.86 -3.97 -1.98
N ALA A 273 -14.23 -2.90 -2.46
CA ALA A 273 -13.13 -2.27 -1.74
C ALA A 273 -13.58 -1.72 -0.37
N ALA A 274 -14.74 -1.07 -0.32
CA ALA A 274 -15.26 -0.51 0.92
C ALA A 274 -15.61 -1.60 1.95
N GLU A 275 -16.25 -2.70 1.52
CA GLU A 275 -16.60 -3.82 2.40
C GLU A 275 -15.35 -4.52 2.96
N LEU A 276 -14.37 -4.79 2.10
CA LEU A 276 -13.12 -5.42 2.52
C LEU A 276 -12.37 -4.58 3.58
N VAL A 277 -12.21 -3.28 3.31
CA VAL A 277 -11.49 -2.35 4.20
C VAL A 277 -12.23 -2.21 5.54
N ARG A 278 -13.57 -2.18 5.50
CA ARG A 278 -14.41 -2.12 6.70
C ARG A 278 -14.28 -3.39 7.53
N ALA A 279 -14.35 -4.56 6.88
CA ALA A 279 -14.22 -5.85 7.56
C ALA A 279 -12.84 -6.04 8.20
N ALA A 280 -11.78 -5.52 7.57
CA ALA A 280 -10.43 -5.51 8.14
C ALA A 280 -10.25 -4.52 9.30
N GLY A 281 -11.22 -3.66 9.59
CA GLY A 281 -11.04 -2.57 10.55
C GLY A 281 -9.96 -1.57 10.14
N TYR A 282 -9.80 -1.38 8.83
CA TYR A 282 -8.77 -0.50 8.27
C TYR A 282 -9.03 0.96 8.61
N VAL A 283 -7.97 1.70 8.90
CA VAL A 283 -8.00 3.15 9.14
C VAL A 283 -6.89 3.83 8.36
N ASN A 284 -7.14 5.02 7.87
CA ASN A 284 -6.26 5.85 7.06
C ASN A 284 -6.33 5.54 5.55
N ALA A 285 -5.35 6.02 4.76
CA ALA A 285 -5.33 5.85 3.32
C ALA A 285 -4.73 4.51 2.90
N GLY A 286 -5.35 3.85 1.92
CA GLY A 286 -4.88 2.61 1.33
C GLY A 286 -5.42 2.42 -0.07
N THR A 287 -5.03 1.33 -0.71
CA THR A 287 -5.47 0.99 -2.06
C THR A 287 -5.85 -0.48 -2.12
N VAL A 288 -6.98 -0.79 -2.73
CA VAL A 288 -7.40 -2.17 -3.00
C VAL A 288 -7.17 -2.45 -4.48
N GLU A 289 -6.37 -3.47 -4.77
CA GLU A 289 -5.98 -3.83 -6.13
C GLU A 289 -6.81 -5.00 -6.67
N PHE A 290 -7.19 -4.88 -7.94
CA PHE A 290 -8.00 -5.86 -8.66
C PHE A 290 -7.41 -6.15 -10.04
N ARG A 291 -7.67 -7.37 -10.53
CA ARG A 291 -7.53 -7.72 -11.96
C ARG A 291 -8.91 -7.82 -12.59
N TYR A 292 -9.06 -7.23 -13.77
CA TYR A 292 -10.28 -7.30 -14.55
C TYR A 292 -10.00 -7.78 -15.97
N GLU A 293 -10.60 -8.91 -16.36
CA GLU A 293 -10.56 -9.43 -17.73
C GLU A 293 -11.84 -9.04 -18.46
N PRO A 294 -11.78 -8.11 -19.41
CA PRO A 294 -12.98 -7.58 -20.06
C PRO A 294 -13.76 -8.61 -20.86
N LYS A 295 -13.08 -9.57 -21.50
CA LYS A 295 -13.74 -10.58 -22.35
C LYS A 295 -14.57 -11.57 -21.54
N GLU A 296 -14.02 -12.04 -20.44
CA GLU A 296 -14.70 -12.94 -19.50
C GLU A 296 -15.57 -12.19 -18.50
N ARG A 297 -15.47 -10.86 -18.46
CA ARG A 297 -16.03 -9.99 -17.40
C ARG A 297 -15.64 -10.45 -15.99
N LEU A 298 -14.47 -11.08 -15.89
CA LEU A 298 -13.94 -11.64 -14.67
C LEU A 298 -13.24 -10.53 -13.87
N LEU A 299 -13.75 -10.27 -12.69
CA LEU A 299 -13.12 -9.37 -11.72
C LEU A 299 -12.54 -10.21 -10.58
N SER A 300 -11.32 -9.92 -10.16
CA SER A 300 -10.69 -10.62 -9.05
C SER A 300 -9.88 -9.65 -8.19
N PHE A 301 -10.11 -9.72 -6.89
CA PHE A 301 -9.26 -9.10 -5.88
C PHE A 301 -7.83 -9.67 -5.96
N VAL A 302 -6.84 -8.81 -5.77
CA VAL A 302 -5.42 -9.16 -5.76
C VAL A 302 -4.84 -9.00 -4.37
N GLU A 303 -4.83 -7.76 -3.87
CA GLU A 303 -4.24 -7.41 -2.57
C GLU A 303 -4.72 -6.05 -2.07
N VAL A 304 -4.43 -5.75 -0.83
CA VAL A 304 -4.56 -4.40 -0.26
C VAL A 304 -3.17 -3.85 -0.03
N ILE A 305 -2.89 -2.68 -0.57
CA ILE A 305 -1.68 -1.92 -0.27
C ILE A 305 -1.97 -1.02 0.93
N PRO A 306 -1.44 -1.32 2.12
CA PRO A 306 -1.84 -0.66 3.36
C PRO A 306 -1.13 0.68 3.59
N ARG A 307 -0.97 1.46 2.54
CA ARG A 307 -0.30 2.77 2.53
C ARG A 307 -0.76 3.65 1.39
N LEU A 308 -0.32 4.89 1.39
CA LEU A 308 -0.41 5.75 0.22
C LEU A 308 0.48 5.22 -0.90
N GLN A 309 0.04 5.34 -2.15
CA GLN A 309 0.81 4.96 -3.33
C GLN A 309 1.35 6.19 -4.08
N LEU A 310 2.42 5.98 -4.88
CA LEU A 310 3.00 7.01 -5.74
C LEU A 310 1.95 7.61 -6.70
N GLU A 311 0.98 6.81 -7.12
CA GLU A 311 -0.06 7.17 -8.09
C GLU A 311 -1.21 8.00 -7.49
N HIS A 312 -1.21 8.28 -6.17
CA HIS A 312 -2.26 9.04 -5.51
C HIS A 312 -2.54 10.43 -6.15
N PRO A 313 -1.56 11.15 -6.72
CA PRO A 313 -1.83 12.46 -7.33
C PRO A 313 -2.82 12.39 -8.50
N VAL A 314 -2.91 11.24 -9.19
CA VAL A 314 -3.91 11.03 -10.25
C VAL A 314 -5.33 11.09 -9.67
N THR A 315 -5.53 10.47 -8.49
CA THR A 315 -6.81 10.54 -7.77
C THR A 315 -7.07 11.95 -7.26
N GLU A 316 -6.09 12.60 -6.65
CA GLU A 316 -6.21 13.99 -6.16
C GLU A 316 -6.60 14.96 -7.28
N ALA A 317 -5.93 14.86 -8.43
CA ALA A 317 -6.19 15.73 -9.59
C ALA A 317 -7.60 15.56 -10.17
N THR A 318 -8.23 14.40 -10.00
CA THR A 318 -9.55 14.11 -10.57
C THR A 318 -10.69 14.26 -9.56
N THR A 319 -10.39 14.23 -8.28
CA THR A 319 -11.39 14.35 -7.20
C THR A 319 -11.35 15.70 -6.49
N GLY A 320 -10.23 16.43 -6.60
CA GLY A 320 -10.00 17.65 -5.84
C GLY A 320 -9.70 17.43 -4.35
N VAL A 321 -9.49 16.17 -3.93
CA VAL A 321 -9.21 15.81 -2.54
C VAL A 321 -7.71 15.71 -2.31
N ASP A 322 -7.20 16.33 -1.28
CA ASP A 322 -5.84 16.13 -0.78
C ASP A 322 -5.80 14.94 0.17
N ILE A 323 -5.30 13.79 -0.32
CA ILE A 323 -5.29 12.53 0.43
C ILE A 323 -4.32 12.61 1.60
N VAL A 324 -3.20 13.33 1.47
CA VAL A 324 -2.22 13.48 2.55
C VAL A 324 -2.80 14.32 3.70
N LYS A 325 -3.56 15.37 3.40
CA LYS A 325 -4.30 16.11 4.43
C LYS A 325 -5.39 15.25 5.10
N LEU A 326 -6.05 14.36 4.34
CA LEU A 326 -6.99 13.40 4.94
C LEU A 326 -6.28 12.40 5.85
N GLN A 327 -5.08 11.93 5.49
CA GLN A 327 -4.27 11.07 6.36
C GLN A 327 -3.99 11.75 7.70
N LEU A 328 -3.55 13.01 7.66
CA LEU A 328 -3.30 13.82 8.87
C LEU A 328 -4.59 14.00 9.68
N HIS A 329 -5.70 14.33 9.02
CA HIS A 329 -7.00 14.54 9.68
C HIS A 329 -7.48 13.30 10.41
N VAL A 330 -7.48 12.15 9.74
CA VAL A 330 -7.91 10.87 10.34
C VAL A 330 -6.98 10.44 11.46
N ALA A 331 -5.67 10.57 11.29
CA ALA A 331 -4.69 10.22 12.32
C ALA A 331 -4.81 11.10 13.58
N ALA A 332 -5.25 12.35 13.41
CA ALA A 332 -5.57 13.26 14.52
C ALA A 332 -6.91 12.95 15.21
N GLY A 333 -7.61 11.87 14.81
CA GLY A 333 -8.91 11.47 15.35
C GLY A 333 -10.11 12.13 14.67
N GLY A 334 -9.90 12.88 13.60
CA GLY A 334 -10.95 13.50 12.80
C GLY A 334 -11.76 12.46 12.01
N LYS A 335 -13.04 12.73 11.80
CA LYS A 335 -13.93 11.89 11.02
C LYS A 335 -14.03 12.39 9.59
N LEU A 336 -14.16 11.48 8.62
CA LEU A 336 -14.39 11.86 7.22
C LEU A 336 -15.68 12.66 7.03
N ALA A 337 -16.70 12.40 7.84
CA ALA A 337 -17.94 13.17 7.85
C ALA A 337 -17.74 14.67 8.17
N ASP A 338 -16.70 15.02 8.94
CA ASP A 338 -16.38 16.40 9.28
C ASP A 338 -15.81 17.20 8.08
N VAL A 339 -15.22 16.50 7.12
CA VAL A 339 -14.66 17.08 5.90
C VAL A 339 -15.72 17.23 4.80
N GLY A 340 -16.83 16.51 4.91
CA GLY A 340 -17.93 16.56 3.95
C GLY A 340 -18.39 15.19 3.44
N ARG A 341 -18.71 15.11 2.17
CA ARG A 341 -19.08 13.85 1.50
C ARG A 341 -17.95 13.39 0.58
N ALA A 342 -17.81 12.08 0.43
CA ALA A 342 -16.92 11.51 -0.56
C ALA A 342 -17.20 12.17 -1.92
N PRO A 343 -16.19 12.72 -2.61
CA PRO A 343 -16.37 13.33 -3.91
C PRO A 343 -16.88 12.26 -4.88
N ARG A 344 -17.98 12.57 -5.56
CA ARG A 344 -18.45 11.77 -6.68
C ARG A 344 -17.82 12.32 -7.94
N ARG A 345 -17.26 11.46 -8.77
CA ARG A 345 -16.77 11.87 -10.08
C ARG A 345 -17.90 12.55 -10.87
N SER A 346 -17.65 13.77 -11.36
CA SER A 346 -18.58 14.38 -12.32
C SER A 346 -18.49 13.61 -13.64
N PRO A 347 -19.62 13.15 -14.22
CA PRO A 347 -19.63 12.60 -15.57
C PRO A 347 -19.09 13.67 -16.53
N GLY A 348 -18.02 13.36 -17.26
CA GLY A 348 -17.46 14.27 -18.26
C GLY A 348 -16.12 14.92 -17.90
N THR A 349 -15.52 14.65 -16.77
CA THR A 349 -14.15 15.11 -16.50
C THR A 349 -13.16 14.30 -17.34
N PRO A 350 -12.37 14.93 -18.24
CA PRO A 350 -11.40 14.23 -19.07
C PRO A 350 -10.37 13.52 -18.17
N SER A 351 -9.99 12.30 -18.55
CA SER A 351 -8.91 11.57 -17.90
C SER A 351 -7.63 12.40 -17.96
N ARG A 352 -7.12 12.89 -16.82
CA ARG A 352 -5.76 13.41 -16.77
C ARG A 352 -4.81 12.22 -16.71
N ARG A 353 -3.99 12.08 -17.73
CA ARG A 353 -2.88 11.13 -17.76
C ARG A 353 -1.73 11.73 -16.95
N GLY A 354 -1.37 11.09 -15.85
CA GLY A 354 -0.14 11.39 -15.13
C GLY A 354 0.90 10.32 -15.47
N SER A 355 2.09 10.73 -15.90
CA SER A 355 3.24 9.84 -15.89
C SER A 355 3.86 9.94 -14.50
N PRO A 356 4.11 8.83 -13.80
CA PRO A 356 4.86 8.89 -12.56
C PRO A 356 6.23 9.50 -12.83
N PRO A 357 6.76 10.33 -11.92
CA PRO A 357 8.10 10.86 -12.07
C PRO A 357 9.07 9.68 -12.19
N ARG A 358 9.98 9.77 -13.17
CA ARG A 358 11.05 8.78 -13.33
C ARG A 358 11.96 8.87 -12.11
N THR A 359 11.69 8.12 -11.08
CA THR A 359 12.68 7.84 -10.07
C THR A 359 13.74 6.96 -10.72
N ARG A 360 14.94 7.49 -10.95
CA ARG A 360 16.11 6.66 -11.10
C ARG A 360 16.26 5.91 -9.77
N SER A 361 15.71 4.72 -9.69
CA SER A 361 16.08 3.78 -8.64
C SER A 361 17.54 3.46 -8.88
N ALA A 362 18.40 3.96 -8.01
CA ALA A 362 19.71 3.36 -7.82
C ALA A 362 19.46 1.88 -7.53
N GLY A 363 19.93 1.03 -8.43
CA GLY A 363 19.60 -0.38 -8.59
C GLY A 363 19.32 -1.13 -7.30
N SER A 364 18.09 -1.48 -7.09
CA SER A 364 17.78 -2.74 -6.41
C SER A 364 18.31 -3.86 -7.30
N PRO A 365 19.07 -4.83 -6.76
CA PRO A 365 19.47 -5.97 -7.55
C PRO A 365 18.20 -6.66 -8.01
N SER A 366 17.98 -6.64 -9.31
CA SER A 366 16.92 -7.38 -9.96
C SER A 366 17.04 -8.84 -9.53
N ARG A 367 16.15 -9.32 -8.66
CA ARG A 367 15.89 -10.73 -8.57
C ARG A 367 15.38 -11.13 -9.96
N ARG A 368 16.25 -11.76 -10.74
CA ARG A 368 15.87 -12.40 -11.98
C ARG A 368 14.83 -13.47 -11.66
N VAL A 369 13.70 -13.35 -12.30
CA VAL A 369 12.74 -14.44 -12.46
C VAL A 369 13.31 -15.41 -13.47
#